data_959406563375b0fac7f21dc6eb513fa5
#
_entry.id   959406563375b0fac7f21dc6eb513fa5
#
_cell.length_a   1.000
_cell.length_b   1.000
_cell.length_c   1.000
_cell.angle_alpha   90.00
_cell.angle_beta   90.00
_cell.angle_gamma   90.00
#
_symmetry.space_group_name_H-M   'P 1'
#
loop_
_entity.id
_entity.type
_entity.pdbx_description
1 polymer ?
#
loop_
_entity_poly.entity_id
_entity_poly.type
_entity_poly.pdbx_seq_one_letter_code
_entity_poly.pdbx_strand_id
1 'polypeptide(L)'
;MSIDFRTFLKGVAMGAADVVPGVSGGTIAFISGIFDRLLESIRRINPSLIGVWRRQGFAAAWEYISGTFLITLLTGILTSILTLARVITYLLEHHPVPLWSFFFGLILISLVHIGRSIKGHGIGTLLSAAAGFAFAYVITVSNPLALEATYLNFLLGGMVAICAMILPGISGSFILLLLGLYGPVLSAVKGLDLTVIAIFATGCALGLLSFSHLLSFLLRRFHGLTLAFLCGLMLGTLEKIWPWKEVLTWRTNSGGEQVPLLEKAISPWQYEALTGASAQVPMAIACALLGIGLVWGLERFAARTE
;
A
#
# COMPACT_ATOMS: atom_id res chain seq x y z
N MET A 1 15.29 -18.87 -17.44
CA MET A 1 14.60 -17.95 -16.50
C MET A 1 14.44 -16.60 -17.19
N SER A 2 13.31 -16.33 -17.80
CA SER A 2 13.07 -15.04 -18.46
C SER A 2 12.54 -14.05 -17.42
N ILE A 3 13.17 -12.88 -17.35
CA ILE A 3 12.65 -11.72 -16.60
C ILE A 3 11.34 -11.34 -17.27
N ASP A 4 10.22 -11.43 -16.54
CA ASP A 4 8.93 -11.04 -17.06
C ASP A 4 8.79 -9.51 -16.94
N PHE A 5 8.88 -8.83 -18.08
CA PHE A 5 8.77 -7.37 -18.16
C PHE A 5 7.44 -6.84 -17.60
N ARG A 6 6.36 -7.63 -17.68
CA ARG A 6 5.07 -7.27 -17.07
C ARG A 6 5.16 -7.22 -15.55
N THR A 7 5.83 -8.20 -14.94
CA THR A 7 6.09 -8.21 -13.49
C THR A 7 6.95 -7.01 -13.07
N PHE A 8 7.96 -6.64 -13.87
CA PHE A 8 8.76 -5.44 -13.63
C PHE A 8 7.89 -4.17 -13.65
N LEU A 9 7.04 -3.99 -14.67
CA LEU A 9 6.14 -2.82 -14.75
C LEU A 9 5.14 -2.76 -13.59
N LYS A 10 4.63 -3.91 -13.13
CA LYS A 10 3.79 -3.97 -11.93
C LYS A 10 4.57 -3.54 -10.68
N GLY A 11 5.85 -3.92 -10.58
CA GLY A 11 6.75 -3.44 -9.54
C GLY A 11 6.97 -1.92 -9.60
N VAL A 12 7.17 -1.36 -10.79
CA VAL A 12 7.28 0.09 -10.99
C VAL A 12 6.01 0.80 -10.52
N ALA A 13 4.84 0.29 -10.87
CA ALA A 13 3.55 0.85 -10.43
C ALA A 13 3.36 0.75 -8.91
N MET A 14 3.77 -0.37 -8.29
CA MET A 14 3.76 -0.53 -6.83
C MET A 14 4.65 0.50 -6.13
N GLY A 15 5.91 0.65 -6.59
CA GLY A 15 6.84 1.62 -6.01
C GLY A 15 6.38 3.07 -6.20
N ALA A 16 5.76 3.40 -7.33
CA ALA A 16 5.16 4.73 -7.55
C ALA A 16 4.02 5.00 -6.56
N ALA A 17 3.17 4.01 -6.29
CA ALA A 17 2.10 4.12 -5.32
C ALA A 17 2.62 4.27 -3.88
N ASP A 18 3.68 3.55 -3.51
CA ASP A 18 4.25 3.61 -2.16
C ASP A 18 4.89 4.98 -1.83
N VAL A 19 5.26 5.77 -2.83
CA VAL A 19 5.74 7.15 -2.64
C VAL A 19 4.59 8.10 -2.25
N VAL A 20 3.36 7.79 -2.66
CA VAL A 20 2.18 8.63 -2.39
C VAL A 20 1.62 8.32 -1.00
N PRO A 21 1.58 9.29 -0.07
CA PRO A 21 1.03 9.07 1.26
C PRO A 21 -0.43 8.60 1.19
N GLY A 22 -0.77 7.49 1.86
CA GLY A 22 -2.15 6.97 1.86
C GLY A 22 -2.51 6.07 0.68
N VAL A 23 -1.63 5.91 -0.30
CA VAL A 23 -1.71 4.85 -1.31
C VAL A 23 -0.72 3.76 -0.94
N SER A 24 -1.05 2.50 -1.20
CA SER A 24 -0.19 1.35 -0.87
C SER A 24 0.16 0.56 -2.13
N GLY A 25 1.42 0.18 -2.27
CA GLY A 25 1.85 -0.77 -3.30
C GLY A 25 1.10 -2.10 -3.22
N GLY A 26 0.65 -2.50 -2.02
CA GLY A 26 -0.26 -3.62 -1.82
C GLY A 26 -1.58 -3.47 -2.58
N THR A 27 -2.12 -2.25 -2.66
CA THR A 27 -3.29 -1.95 -3.50
C THR A 27 -3.00 -2.23 -4.97
N ILE A 28 -1.84 -1.78 -5.46
CA ILE A 28 -1.43 -2.02 -6.87
C ILE A 28 -1.19 -3.52 -7.12
N ALA A 29 -0.57 -4.23 -6.17
CA ALA A 29 -0.40 -5.69 -6.28
C ALA A 29 -1.75 -6.41 -6.40
N PHE A 30 -2.74 -5.97 -5.59
CA PHE A 30 -4.08 -6.52 -5.58
C PHE A 30 -4.82 -6.27 -6.91
N ILE A 31 -4.82 -5.03 -7.38
CA ILE A 31 -5.45 -4.59 -8.64
C ILE A 31 -4.80 -5.30 -9.85
N SER A 32 -3.48 -5.41 -9.85
CA SER A 32 -2.74 -6.01 -10.97
C SER A 32 -2.75 -7.55 -10.99
N GLY A 33 -3.49 -8.18 -10.04
CA GLY A 33 -3.68 -9.63 -9.97
C GLY A 33 -2.45 -10.43 -9.54
N ILE A 34 -1.43 -9.78 -8.94
CA ILE A 34 -0.23 -10.49 -8.46
C ILE A 34 -0.22 -10.71 -6.95
N PHE A 35 -1.25 -10.26 -6.25
CA PHE A 35 -1.32 -10.25 -4.80
C PHE A 35 -1.20 -11.65 -4.20
N ASP A 36 -1.99 -12.62 -4.70
CA ASP A 36 -1.94 -14.00 -4.23
C ASP A 36 -0.57 -14.64 -4.48
N ARG A 37 0.03 -14.39 -5.66
CA ARG A 37 1.36 -14.87 -6.00
C ARG A 37 2.42 -14.26 -5.10
N LEU A 38 2.31 -12.97 -4.80
CA LEU A 38 3.22 -12.25 -3.89
C LEU A 38 3.15 -12.85 -2.48
N LEU A 39 1.94 -12.99 -1.93
CA LEU A 39 1.73 -13.58 -0.61
C LEU A 39 2.25 -15.01 -0.52
N GLU A 40 1.96 -15.83 -1.54
CA GLU A 40 2.41 -17.23 -1.57
C GLU A 40 3.94 -17.31 -1.65
N SER A 41 4.57 -16.46 -2.46
CA SER A 41 6.04 -16.41 -2.58
C SER A 41 6.70 -16.03 -1.26
N ILE A 42 6.16 -15.03 -0.55
CA ILE A 42 6.65 -14.62 0.78
C ILE A 42 6.42 -15.73 1.80
N ARG A 43 5.24 -16.34 1.83
CA ARG A 43 4.89 -17.42 2.73
C ARG A 43 5.82 -18.63 2.61
N ARG A 44 6.33 -18.89 1.41
CA ARG A 44 7.29 -19.97 1.15
C ARG A 44 8.68 -19.70 1.71
N ILE A 45 8.98 -18.48 2.13
CA ILE A 45 10.19 -18.13 2.88
C ILE A 45 9.99 -18.58 4.34
N ASN A 46 10.12 -19.88 4.60
CA ASN A 46 9.91 -20.50 5.89
C ASN A 46 10.96 -21.60 6.12
N PRO A 47 11.06 -22.22 7.32
CA PRO A 47 12.07 -23.24 7.60
C PRO A 47 12.12 -24.41 6.62
N SER A 48 11.01 -24.75 5.92
CA SER A 48 11.01 -25.82 4.91
C SER A 48 11.88 -25.47 3.69
N LEU A 49 12.10 -24.17 3.41
CA LEU A 49 13.01 -23.72 2.37
C LEU A 49 14.44 -24.26 2.56
N ILE A 50 14.89 -24.30 3.81
CA ILE A 50 16.22 -24.87 4.13
C ILE A 50 16.28 -26.36 3.77
N GLY A 51 15.18 -27.07 3.99
CA GLY A 51 15.04 -28.48 3.61
C GLY A 51 15.10 -28.71 2.09
N VAL A 52 14.41 -27.84 1.33
CA VAL A 52 14.44 -27.86 -0.14
C VAL A 52 15.86 -27.56 -0.64
N TRP A 53 16.49 -26.51 -0.10
CA TRP A 53 17.85 -26.13 -0.48
C TRP A 53 18.86 -27.25 -0.22
N ARG A 54 18.82 -27.88 0.97
CA ARG A 54 19.75 -28.95 1.33
C ARG A 54 19.55 -30.23 0.52
N ARG A 55 18.30 -30.55 0.13
CA ARG A 55 18.00 -31.81 -0.60
C ARG A 55 18.05 -31.65 -2.12
N GLN A 56 17.66 -30.50 -2.66
CA GLN A 56 17.45 -30.32 -4.09
C GLN A 56 18.34 -29.18 -4.68
N GLY A 57 19.14 -28.52 -3.81
CA GLY A 57 20.05 -27.48 -4.23
C GLY A 57 19.40 -26.08 -4.33
N PHE A 58 20.25 -25.07 -4.64
CA PHE A 58 19.86 -23.65 -4.68
C PHE A 58 18.81 -23.36 -5.76
N ALA A 59 18.93 -23.95 -6.96
CA ALA A 59 18.00 -23.70 -8.06
C ALA A 59 16.56 -24.11 -7.69
N ALA A 60 16.38 -25.26 -7.05
CA ALA A 60 15.07 -25.72 -6.57
C ALA A 60 14.51 -24.84 -5.45
N ALA A 61 15.36 -24.39 -4.52
CA ALA A 61 14.96 -23.44 -3.47
C ALA A 61 14.51 -22.10 -4.05
N TRP A 62 15.23 -21.61 -5.07
CA TRP A 62 14.89 -20.38 -5.79
C TRP A 62 13.54 -20.48 -6.52
N GLU A 63 13.31 -21.57 -7.18
CA GLU A 63 12.02 -21.83 -7.85
C GLU A 63 10.88 -22.00 -6.85
N TYR A 64 11.14 -22.67 -5.73
CA TYR A 64 10.18 -22.88 -4.64
C TYR A 64 9.59 -21.57 -4.12
N ILE A 65 10.41 -20.54 -3.91
CA ILE A 65 9.95 -19.21 -3.45
C ILE A 65 9.53 -18.28 -4.61
N SER A 66 9.53 -18.77 -5.85
CA SER A 66 9.35 -17.91 -7.05
C SER A 66 10.36 -16.75 -7.07
N GLY A 67 11.63 -16.99 -6.79
CA GLY A 67 12.67 -15.98 -6.57
C GLY A 67 12.84 -15.00 -7.74
N THR A 68 12.72 -15.47 -8.99
CA THR A 68 12.76 -14.61 -10.18
C THR A 68 11.61 -13.59 -10.18
N PHE A 69 10.40 -14.01 -9.80
CA PHE A 69 9.25 -13.10 -9.67
C PHE A 69 9.52 -12.05 -8.58
N LEU A 70 9.97 -12.46 -7.40
CA LEU A 70 10.24 -11.54 -6.29
C LEU A 70 11.33 -10.52 -6.64
N ILE A 71 12.44 -10.95 -7.25
CA ILE A 71 13.53 -10.05 -7.65
C ILE A 71 13.09 -9.10 -8.77
N THR A 72 12.37 -9.60 -9.76
CA THR A 72 11.87 -8.75 -10.86
C THR A 72 10.90 -7.69 -10.32
N LEU A 73 10.01 -8.07 -9.40
CA LEU A 73 9.09 -7.14 -8.75
C LEU A 73 9.83 -6.10 -7.92
N LEU A 74 10.76 -6.56 -7.08
CA LEU A 74 11.57 -5.68 -6.22
C LEU A 74 12.42 -4.70 -7.03
N THR A 75 13.05 -5.15 -8.12
CA THR A 75 13.80 -4.25 -9.01
C THR A 75 12.90 -3.20 -9.64
N GLY A 76 11.67 -3.54 -10.01
CA GLY A 76 10.68 -2.58 -10.48
C GLY A 76 10.32 -1.54 -9.42
N ILE A 77 10.05 -1.98 -8.19
CA ILE A 77 9.76 -1.10 -7.04
C ILE A 77 10.93 -0.15 -6.79
N LEU A 78 12.14 -0.67 -6.68
CA LEU A 78 13.33 0.15 -6.42
C LEU A 78 13.61 1.15 -7.55
N THR A 79 13.46 0.71 -8.82
CA THR A 79 13.60 1.59 -9.98
C THR A 79 12.61 2.76 -9.89
N SER A 80 11.36 2.48 -9.55
CA SER A 80 10.33 3.51 -9.38
C SER A 80 10.66 4.47 -8.25
N ILE A 81 11.04 3.96 -7.09
CA ILE A 81 11.41 4.81 -5.94
C ILE A 81 12.58 5.72 -6.31
N LEU A 82 13.60 5.22 -7.00
CA LEU A 82 14.79 6.00 -7.35
C LEU A 82 14.54 7.03 -8.47
N THR A 83 13.61 6.75 -9.39
CA THR A 83 13.37 7.58 -10.57
C THR A 83 12.12 8.44 -10.46
N LEU A 84 10.99 7.85 -10.03
CA LEU A 84 9.70 8.51 -10.02
C LEU A 84 9.39 9.24 -8.71
N ALA A 85 10.09 8.94 -7.60
CA ALA A 85 9.81 9.61 -6.34
C ALA A 85 9.90 11.14 -6.44
N ARG A 86 10.91 11.66 -7.14
CA ARG A 86 11.06 13.10 -7.35
C ARG A 86 9.90 13.70 -8.16
N VAL A 87 9.45 12.99 -9.20
CA VAL A 87 8.33 13.42 -10.04
C VAL A 87 7.04 13.43 -9.23
N ILE A 88 6.80 12.37 -8.46
CA ILE A 88 5.60 12.24 -7.62
C ILE A 88 5.60 13.29 -6.51
N THR A 89 6.73 13.54 -5.86
CA THR A 89 6.85 14.61 -4.85
C THR A 89 6.56 15.97 -5.47
N TYR A 90 7.14 16.26 -6.63
CA TYR A 90 6.86 17.50 -7.36
C TYR A 90 5.36 17.65 -7.70
N LEU A 91 4.70 16.57 -8.16
CA LEU A 91 3.27 16.58 -8.44
C LEU A 91 2.42 16.76 -7.18
N LEU A 92 2.83 16.15 -6.04
CA LEU A 92 2.15 16.33 -4.75
C LEU A 92 2.21 17.78 -4.26
N GLU A 93 3.32 18.46 -4.50
CA GLU A 93 3.54 19.83 -4.06
C GLU A 93 2.87 20.87 -4.98
N HIS A 94 2.93 20.67 -6.30
CA HIS A 94 2.49 21.65 -7.27
C HIS A 94 1.14 21.33 -7.94
N HIS A 95 0.78 20.06 -8.03
CA HIS A 95 -0.43 19.56 -8.68
C HIS A 95 -1.16 18.49 -7.84
N PRO A 96 -1.47 18.75 -6.56
CA PRO A 96 -2.04 17.74 -5.67
C PRO A 96 -3.42 17.26 -6.15
N VAL A 97 -4.31 18.16 -6.57
CA VAL A 97 -5.68 17.81 -6.98
C VAL A 97 -5.70 16.83 -8.17
N PRO A 98 -4.98 17.07 -9.29
CA PRO A 98 -4.88 16.09 -10.39
C PRO A 98 -4.30 14.73 -9.97
N LEU A 99 -3.24 14.73 -9.16
CA LEU A 99 -2.59 13.49 -8.73
C LEU A 99 -3.50 12.65 -7.84
N TRP A 100 -4.11 13.26 -6.82
CA TRP A 100 -5.06 12.57 -5.94
C TRP A 100 -6.28 12.06 -6.71
N SER A 101 -6.79 12.84 -7.68
CA SER A 101 -7.90 12.43 -8.53
C SER A 101 -7.57 11.20 -9.36
N PHE A 102 -6.35 11.11 -9.92
CA PHE A 102 -5.89 9.94 -10.65
C PHE A 102 -5.91 8.68 -9.76
N PHE A 103 -5.34 8.75 -8.55
CA PHE A 103 -5.35 7.63 -7.61
C PHE A 103 -6.75 7.28 -7.11
N PHE A 104 -7.59 8.29 -6.89
CA PHE A 104 -8.99 8.08 -6.51
C PHE A 104 -9.75 7.29 -7.58
N GLY A 105 -9.63 7.68 -8.84
CA GLY A 105 -10.23 6.95 -9.96
C GLY A 105 -9.71 5.53 -10.11
N LEU A 106 -8.39 5.35 -9.96
CA LEU A 106 -7.74 4.04 -10.01
C LEU A 106 -8.27 3.10 -8.91
N ILE A 107 -8.40 3.57 -7.67
CA ILE A 107 -8.91 2.75 -6.57
C ILE A 107 -10.41 2.50 -6.71
N LEU A 108 -11.17 3.49 -7.17
CA LEU A 108 -12.63 3.36 -7.35
C LEU A 108 -12.99 2.26 -8.34
N ILE A 109 -12.36 2.23 -9.52
CA ILE A 109 -12.63 1.17 -10.51
C ILE A 109 -12.17 -0.20 -10.00
N SER A 110 -11.10 -0.24 -9.23
CA SER A 110 -10.58 -1.47 -8.64
C SER A 110 -11.54 -2.07 -7.63
N LEU A 111 -12.16 -1.23 -6.80
CA LEU A 111 -13.22 -1.66 -5.89
C LEU A 111 -14.40 -2.29 -6.65
N VAL A 112 -14.80 -1.69 -7.77
CA VAL A 112 -15.88 -2.24 -8.61
C VAL A 112 -15.48 -3.60 -9.19
N HIS A 113 -14.25 -3.71 -9.70
CA HIS A 113 -13.76 -4.96 -10.30
C HIS A 113 -13.66 -6.09 -9.27
N ILE A 114 -13.03 -5.84 -8.13
CA ILE A 114 -12.86 -6.83 -7.06
C ILE A 114 -14.21 -7.17 -6.45
N GLY A 115 -15.07 -6.17 -6.24
CA GLY A 115 -16.42 -6.38 -5.74
C GLY A 115 -17.24 -7.36 -6.60
N ARG A 116 -17.08 -7.30 -7.93
CA ARG A 116 -17.69 -8.25 -8.87
C ARG A 116 -17.13 -9.67 -8.76
N SER A 117 -15.91 -9.83 -8.29
CA SER A 117 -15.26 -11.13 -8.11
C SER A 117 -15.68 -11.83 -6.80
N ILE A 118 -16.34 -11.12 -5.89
CA ILE A 118 -16.83 -11.68 -4.63
C ILE A 118 -17.99 -12.63 -4.89
N LYS A 119 -17.73 -13.92 -4.71
CA LYS A 119 -18.76 -14.95 -4.80
C LYS A 119 -19.54 -15.04 -3.49
N GLY A 120 -20.86 -14.88 -3.56
CA GLY A 120 -21.76 -14.94 -2.40
C GLY A 120 -22.06 -13.56 -1.81
N HIS A 121 -23.31 -13.09 -1.99
CA HIS A 121 -23.79 -11.79 -1.51
C HIS A 121 -24.62 -11.95 -0.23
N GLY A 122 -24.16 -12.77 0.70
CA GLY A 122 -24.83 -12.99 1.99
C GLY A 122 -24.52 -11.91 3.01
N ILE A 123 -25.26 -11.91 4.12
CA ILE A 123 -25.07 -10.96 5.23
C ILE A 123 -23.64 -11.01 5.79
N GLY A 124 -23.00 -12.17 5.79
CA GLY A 124 -21.60 -12.33 6.22
C GLY A 124 -20.61 -11.54 5.36
N THR A 125 -20.82 -11.50 4.04
CA THR A 125 -20.00 -10.71 3.11
C THR A 125 -20.15 -9.21 3.38
N LEU A 126 -21.39 -8.75 3.60
CA LEU A 126 -21.66 -7.34 3.95
C LEU A 126 -21.04 -6.96 5.30
N LEU A 127 -21.19 -7.81 6.31
CA LEU A 127 -20.59 -7.58 7.63
C LEU A 127 -19.05 -7.56 7.57
N SER A 128 -18.46 -8.43 6.75
CA SER A 128 -17.01 -8.44 6.54
C SER A 128 -16.52 -7.17 5.86
N ALA A 129 -17.22 -6.68 4.84
CA ALA A 129 -16.90 -5.41 4.18
C ALA A 129 -17.08 -4.23 5.14
N ALA A 130 -18.17 -4.21 5.92
CA ALA A 130 -18.40 -3.18 6.94
C ALA A 130 -17.32 -3.18 8.02
N ALA A 131 -16.85 -4.36 8.46
CA ALA A 131 -15.75 -4.48 9.42
C ALA A 131 -14.44 -3.93 8.83
N GLY A 132 -14.13 -4.24 7.57
CA GLY A 132 -12.96 -3.69 6.88
C GLY A 132 -13.05 -2.17 6.74
N PHE A 133 -14.20 -1.64 6.34
CA PHE A 133 -14.45 -0.21 6.27
C PHE A 133 -14.25 0.47 7.64
N ALA A 134 -14.90 -0.03 8.67
CA ALA A 134 -14.81 0.54 10.03
C ALA A 134 -13.37 0.51 10.54
N PHE A 135 -12.65 -0.59 10.32
CA PHE A 135 -11.23 -0.72 10.71
C PHE A 135 -10.35 0.33 10.03
N ALA A 136 -10.47 0.48 8.71
CA ALA A 136 -9.69 1.45 7.95
C ALA A 136 -10.07 2.89 8.31
N TYR A 137 -11.37 3.16 8.47
CA TYR A 137 -11.87 4.48 8.86
C TYR A 137 -11.34 4.90 10.23
N VAL A 138 -11.43 4.02 11.23
CA VAL A 138 -10.90 4.29 12.58
C VAL A 138 -9.41 4.62 12.51
N ILE A 139 -8.61 3.85 11.75
CA ILE A 139 -7.18 4.14 11.57
C ILE A 139 -6.98 5.52 10.92
N THR A 140 -7.78 5.86 9.91
CA THR A 140 -7.64 7.10 9.15
C THR A 140 -7.94 8.35 9.98
N VAL A 141 -8.92 8.27 10.91
CA VAL A 141 -9.33 9.40 11.76
C VAL A 141 -8.64 9.40 13.13
N SER A 142 -7.85 8.39 13.45
CA SER A 142 -7.16 8.29 14.75
C SER A 142 -6.08 9.35 14.88
N ASN A 143 -6.01 9.93 16.07
CA ASN A 143 -4.90 10.82 16.43
C ASN A 143 -3.61 10.04 16.62
N PRO A 144 -2.45 10.63 16.27
CA PRO A 144 -1.17 10.00 16.50
C PRO A 144 -0.95 9.68 17.98
N LEU A 145 -0.46 8.46 18.25
CA LEU A 145 0.03 8.04 19.54
C LEU A 145 1.49 8.51 19.68
N ALA A 146 1.87 8.96 20.85
CA ALA A 146 3.26 9.31 21.15
C ALA A 146 3.94 8.14 21.88
N LEU A 147 4.19 7.04 21.16
CA LEU A 147 4.95 5.92 21.73
C LEU A 147 6.42 6.32 21.92
N GLU A 148 6.98 5.92 23.07
CA GLU A 148 8.41 6.09 23.32
C GLU A 148 9.25 5.28 22.32
N ALA A 149 10.40 5.82 21.91
CA ALA A 149 11.34 5.18 20.99
C ALA A 149 12.16 4.08 21.68
N THR A 150 11.49 3.02 22.17
CA THR A 150 12.13 1.86 22.78
C THR A 150 12.40 0.76 21.75
N TYR A 151 13.33 -0.15 22.04
CA TYR A 151 13.63 -1.28 21.16
C TYR A 151 12.42 -2.18 20.93
N LEU A 152 11.59 -2.38 21.96
CA LEU A 152 10.35 -3.15 21.82
C LEU A 152 9.36 -2.46 20.87
N ASN A 153 9.21 -1.14 21.01
CA ASN A 153 8.31 -0.36 20.15
C ASN A 153 8.83 -0.30 18.70
N PHE A 154 10.15 -0.28 18.46
CA PHE A 154 10.70 -0.43 17.11
C PHE A 154 10.41 -1.81 16.51
N LEU A 155 10.57 -2.88 17.28
CA LEU A 155 10.23 -4.23 16.83
C LEU A 155 8.76 -4.35 16.46
N LEU A 156 7.86 -3.99 17.40
CA LEU A 156 6.40 -4.08 17.21
C LEU A 156 5.92 -3.11 16.12
N GLY A 157 6.46 -1.91 16.08
CA GLY A 157 6.18 -0.91 15.04
C GLY A 157 6.54 -1.42 13.64
N GLY A 158 7.70 -2.08 13.50
CA GLY A 158 8.10 -2.73 12.25
C GLY A 158 7.13 -3.86 11.85
N MET A 159 6.73 -4.70 12.81
CA MET A 159 5.75 -5.77 12.56
C MET A 159 4.42 -5.21 12.06
N VAL A 160 3.87 -4.22 12.73
CA VAL A 160 2.54 -3.65 12.38
C VAL A 160 2.62 -2.85 11.08
N ALA A 161 3.69 -2.08 10.87
CA ALA A 161 3.86 -1.27 9.68
C ALA A 161 3.94 -2.13 8.40
N ILE A 162 4.69 -3.23 8.44
CA ILE A 162 4.80 -4.12 7.27
C ILE A 162 3.50 -4.88 7.00
N CYS A 163 2.75 -5.28 8.06
CA CYS A 163 1.42 -5.87 7.90
C CYS A 163 0.46 -4.89 7.21
N ALA A 164 0.49 -3.62 7.64
CA ALA A 164 -0.32 -2.58 7.02
C ALA A 164 0.06 -2.33 5.56
N MET A 165 1.35 -2.38 5.22
CA MET A 165 1.83 -2.18 3.85
C MET A 165 1.36 -3.27 2.88
N ILE A 166 1.16 -4.51 3.36
CA ILE A 166 0.59 -5.60 2.56
C ILE A 166 -0.91 -5.37 2.33
N LEU A 167 -1.62 -4.81 3.31
CA LEU A 167 -3.07 -4.59 3.20
C LEU A 167 -3.37 -3.50 2.17
N PRO A 168 -4.29 -3.75 1.22
CA PRO A 168 -4.73 -2.72 0.29
C PRO A 168 -5.34 -1.52 1.02
N GLY A 169 -4.93 -0.31 0.65
CA GLY A 169 -5.49 0.93 1.18
C GLY A 169 -4.77 1.49 2.41
N ILE A 170 -3.92 0.72 3.10
CA ILE A 170 -3.22 1.20 4.29
C ILE A 170 -1.72 1.31 4.01
N SER A 171 -1.12 2.44 4.38
CA SER A 171 0.31 2.69 4.22
C SER A 171 1.07 2.38 5.52
N GLY A 172 2.14 1.60 5.43
CA GLY A 172 3.01 1.29 6.57
C GLY A 172 3.66 2.53 7.18
N SER A 173 4.06 3.50 6.36
CA SER A 173 4.60 4.79 6.84
C SER A 173 3.55 5.60 7.61
N PHE A 174 2.30 5.57 7.19
CA PHE A 174 1.20 6.20 7.92
C PHE A 174 0.98 5.53 9.28
N ILE A 175 1.04 4.21 9.36
CA ILE A 175 0.98 3.51 10.66
C ILE A 175 2.13 3.92 11.57
N LEU A 176 3.36 4.02 11.06
CA LEU A 176 4.50 4.51 11.85
C LEU A 176 4.29 5.95 12.35
N LEU A 177 3.65 6.80 11.53
CA LEU A 177 3.27 8.16 11.94
C LEU A 177 2.25 8.12 13.08
N LEU A 178 1.22 7.30 12.97
CA LEU A 178 0.21 7.14 14.02
C LEU A 178 0.81 6.61 15.33
N LEU A 179 1.81 5.74 15.24
CA LEU A 179 2.52 5.21 16.41
C LEU A 179 3.55 6.20 16.98
N GLY A 180 3.83 7.32 16.31
CA GLY A 180 4.87 8.27 16.71
C GLY A 180 6.31 7.79 16.42
N LEU A 181 6.47 6.66 15.72
CA LEU A 181 7.76 6.01 15.47
C LEU A 181 8.42 6.40 14.14
N TYR A 182 7.71 7.09 13.24
CA TYR A 182 8.24 7.45 11.92
C TYR A 182 9.51 8.30 12.00
N GLY A 183 9.48 9.36 12.82
CA GLY A 183 10.63 10.25 13.03
C GLY A 183 11.83 9.50 13.62
N PRO A 184 11.68 8.80 14.76
CA PRO A 184 12.74 7.99 15.35
C PRO A 184 13.36 6.95 14.40
N VAL A 185 12.55 6.19 13.64
CA VAL A 185 13.05 5.23 12.63
C VAL A 185 13.85 5.95 11.54
N LEU A 186 13.34 7.07 11.02
CA LEU A 186 14.03 7.82 9.99
C LEU A 186 15.34 8.45 10.49
N SER A 187 15.37 8.91 11.74
CA SER A 187 16.59 9.41 12.40
C SER A 187 17.63 8.31 12.57
N ALA A 188 17.21 7.11 12.95
CA ALA A 188 18.09 5.94 13.05
C ALA A 188 18.71 5.57 11.69
N VAL A 189 17.91 5.62 10.60
CA VAL A 189 18.40 5.35 9.24
C VAL A 189 19.42 6.42 8.81
N LYS A 190 19.13 7.72 9.04
CA LYS A 190 20.05 8.82 8.70
C LYS A 190 21.32 8.79 9.51
N GLY A 191 21.22 8.48 10.82
CA GLY A 191 22.33 8.38 11.75
C GLY A 191 23.09 7.05 11.67
N LEU A 192 22.67 6.11 10.79
CA LEU A 192 23.23 4.76 10.67
C LEU A 192 23.26 4.00 12.01
N ASP A 193 22.23 4.18 12.85
CA ASP A 193 22.05 3.36 14.06
C ASP A 193 21.67 1.93 13.69
N LEU A 194 22.71 1.11 13.48
CA LEU A 194 22.54 -0.29 13.04
C LEU A 194 21.73 -1.12 14.03
N THR A 195 21.74 -0.79 15.31
CA THR A 195 20.99 -1.52 16.34
C THR A 195 19.47 -1.32 16.13
N VAL A 196 19.04 -0.06 16.05
CA VAL A 196 17.64 0.28 15.82
C VAL A 196 17.17 -0.24 14.45
N ILE A 197 18.00 -0.06 13.41
CA ILE A 197 17.70 -0.56 12.05
C ILE A 197 17.51 -2.09 12.05
N ALA A 198 18.40 -2.84 12.71
CA ALA A 198 18.33 -4.30 12.77
C ALA A 198 17.10 -4.78 13.54
N ILE A 199 16.76 -4.14 14.66
CA ILE A 199 15.57 -4.46 15.46
C ILE A 199 14.29 -4.18 14.66
N PHE A 200 14.20 -3.01 14.02
CA PHE A 200 13.07 -2.64 13.18
C PHE A 200 12.92 -3.57 11.97
N ALA A 201 14.02 -3.89 11.27
CA ALA A 201 14.02 -4.82 10.15
C ALA A 201 13.63 -6.24 10.58
N THR A 202 14.06 -6.67 11.77
CA THR A 202 13.63 -7.95 12.36
C THR A 202 12.12 -7.96 12.61
N GLY A 203 11.58 -6.86 13.16
CA GLY A 203 10.14 -6.68 13.31
C GLY A 203 9.40 -6.77 11.96
N CYS A 204 9.90 -6.07 10.94
CA CYS A 204 9.34 -6.15 9.59
C CYS A 204 9.39 -7.58 9.02
N ALA A 205 10.49 -8.30 9.18
CA ALA A 205 10.60 -9.69 8.70
C ALA A 205 9.61 -10.63 9.42
N LEU A 206 9.50 -10.53 10.73
CA LEU A 206 8.56 -11.33 11.52
C LEU A 206 7.10 -11.00 11.16
N GLY A 207 6.77 -9.72 11.05
CA GLY A 207 5.44 -9.27 10.64
C GLY A 207 5.08 -9.74 9.22
N LEU A 208 6.01 -9.58 8.27
CA LEU A 208 5.83 -9.99 6.88
C LEU A 208 5.55 -11.50 6.76
N LEU A 209 6.37 -12.31 7.41
CA LEU A 209 6.23 -13.77 7.36
C LEU A 209 4.97 -14.26 8.07
N SER A 210 4.69 -13.79 9.29
CA SER A 210 3.52 -14.23 10.05
C SER A 210 2.22 -13.78 9.38
N PHE A 211 2.16 -12.52 8.95
CA PHE A 211 0.97 -11.97 8.35
C PHE A 211 0.69 -12.54 6.95
N SER A 212 1.73 -12.81 6.14
CA SER A 212 1.53 -13.47 4.85
C SER A 212 0.95 -14.88 5.01
N HIS A 213 1.33 -15.62 6.04
CA HIS A 213 0.71 -16.92 6.37
C HIS A 213 -0.75 -16.78 6.75
N LEU A 214 -1.07 -15.83 7.64
CA LEU A 214 -2.43 -15.54 8.07
C LEU A 214 -3.31 -15.15 6.87
N LEU A 215 -2.88 -14.18 6.07
CA LEU A 215 -3.66 -13.66 4.96
C LEU A 215 -3.82 -14.70 3.84
N SER A 216 -2.77 -15.48 3.54
CA SER A 216 -2.87 -16.62 2.61
C SER A 216 -3.85 -17.69 3.10
N PHE A 217 -3.88 -17.99 4.40
CA PHE A 217 -4.84 -18.91 4.99
C PHE A 217 -6.27 -18.38 4.84
N LEU A 218 -6.50 -17.11 5.17
CA LEU A 218 -7.81 -16.46 5.05
C LEU A 218 -8.31 -16.45 3.60
N LEU A 219 -7.46 -16.09 2.65
CA LEU A 219 -7.79 -16.09 1.22
C LEU A 219 -8.12 -17.48 0.69
N ARG A 220 -7.44 -18.53 1.16
CA ARG A 220 -7.73 -19.92 0.74
C ARG A 220 -8.98 -20.49 1.40
N ARG A 221 -9.22 -20.19 2.68
CA ARG A 221 -10.31 -20.80 3.46
C ARG A 221 -11.61 -20.00 3.39
N PHE A 222 -11.51 -18.67 3.35
CA PHE A 222 -12.62 -17.71 3.43
C PHE A 222 -12.53 -16.65 2.33
N HIS A 223 -12.27 -17.08 1.10
CA HIS A 223 -11.96 -16.20 -0.03
C HIS A 223 -12.91 -15.00 -0.15
N GLY A 224 -14.23 -15.26 -0.26
CA GLY A 224 -15.23 -14.20 -0.43
C GLY A 224 -15.31 -13.21 0.74
N LEU A 225 -15.20 -13.70 1.98
CA LEU A 225 -15.20 -12.85 3.18
C LEU A 225 -13.93 -12.01 3.24
N THR A 226 -12.78 -12.61 2.94
CA THR A 226 -11.49 -11.89 2.95
C THR A 226 -11.46 -10.81 1.86
N LEU A 227 -11.91 -11.12 0.64
CA LEU A 227 -12.02 -10.11 -0.42
C LEU A 227 -12.98 -8.98 -0.03
N ALA A 228 -14.11 -9.29 0.59
CA ALA A 228 -15.05 -8.29 1.07
C ALA A 228 -14.43 -7.39 2.14
N PHE A 229 -13.69 -7.97 3.09
CA PHE A 229 -12.94 -7.21 4.09
C PHE A 229 -11.91 -6.27 3.44
N LEU A 230 -11.11 -6.77 2.49
CA LEU A 230 -10.11 -5.97 1.79
C LEU A 230 -10.75 -4.85 0.94
N CYS A 231 -11.89 -5.11 0.29
CA CYS A 231 -12.69 -4.06 -0.37
C CYS A 231 -13.18 -3.01 0.64
N GLY A 232 -13.64 -3.46 1.82
CA GLY A 232 -14.03 -2.57 2.90
C GLY A 232 -12.88 -1.69 3.36
N LEU A 233 -11.68 -2.25 3.53
CA LEU A 233 -10.48 -1.48 3.84
C LEU A 233 -10.23 -0.37 2.81
N MET A 234 -10.24 -0.72 1.53
CA MET A 234 -10.03 0.24 0.44
C MET A 234 -11.11 1.33 0.43
N LEU A 235 -12.37 0.99 0.69
CA LEU A 235 -13.46 1.96 0.83
C LEU A 235 -13.24 2.92 2.01
N GLY A 236 -12.83 2.39 3.16
CA GLY A 236 -12.59 3.17 4.37
C GLY A 236 -11.41 4.15 4.24
N THR A 237 -10.49 3.90 3.31
CA THR A 237 -9.35 4.80 3.02
C THR A 237 -9.61 5.79 1.89
N LEU A 238 -10.76 5.72 1.19
CA LEU A 238 -11.07 6.64 0.09
C LEU A 238 -11.05 8.11 0.51
N GLU A 239 -11.45 8.42 1.74
CA GLU A 239 -11.38 9.77 2.29
C GLU A 239 -9.95 10.31 2.29
N LYS A 240 -8.95 9.44 2.58
CA LYS A 240 -7.53 9.82 2.61
C LYS A 240 -6.97 10.22 1.23
N ILE A 241 -7.54 9.68 0.18
CA ILE A 241 -7.12 9.97 -1.20
C ILE A 241 -8.08 10.93 -1.93
N TRP A 242 -9.06 11.48 -1.21
CA TRP A 242 -9.95 12.51 -1.75
C TRP A 242 -9.15 13.71 -2.22
N PRO A 243 -9.43 14.27 -3.43
CA PRO A 243 -8.58 15.31 -4.02
C PRO A 243 -8.58 16.66 -3.27
N TRP A 244 -9.71 17.04 -2.67
CA TRP A 244 -9.86 18.31 -1.98
C TRP A 244 -9.85 18.12 -0.47
N LYS A 245 -8.82 18.67 0.19
CA LYS A 245 -8.58 18.48 1.61
C LYS A 245 -8.27 19.81 2.29
N GLU A 246 -8.70 19.91 3.52
CA GLU A 246 -8.28 20.94 4.46
C GLU A 246 -7.22 20.33 5.40
N VAL A 247 -6.10 21.02 5.55
CA VAL A 247 -5.05 20.57 6.49
C VAL A 247 -5.40 21.08 7.87
N LEU A 248 -5.70 20.17 8.78
CA LEU A 248 -6.04 20.49 10.17
C LEU A 248 -4.80 20.68 11.05
N THR A 249 -3.77 19.86 10.83
CA THR A 249 -2.52 19.94 11.58
C THR A 249 -1.32 19.70 10.68
N TRP A 250 -0.23 20.39 11.00
CA TRP A 250 1.05 20.27 10.28
C TRP A 250 2.08 19.58 11.15
N ARG A 251 3.04 18.93 10.54
CA ARG A 251 4.25 18.42 11.18
C ARG A 251 5.48 18.86 10.41
N THR A 252 6.59 19.01 11.10
CA THR A 252 7.88 19.22 10.46
C THR A 252 8.47 17.87 10.04
N ASN A 253 8.78 17.70 8.75
CA ASN A 253 9.47 16.52 8.27
C ASN A 253 10.95 16.57 8.66
N SER A 254 11.70 15.50 8.36
CA SER A 254 13.13 15.43 8.65
C SER A 254 14.01 16.35 7.77
N GLY A 255 13.44 17.00 6.77
CA GLY A 255 14.05 18.04 5.95
C GLY A 255 13.82 19.45 6.50
N GLY A 256 13.06 19.60 7.60
CA GLY A 256 12.67 20.90 8.16
C GLY A 256 11.41 21.51 7.53
N GLU A 257 10.76 20.83 6.60
CA GLU A 257 9.58 21.32 5.88
C GLU A 257 8.30 20.99 6.63
N GLN A 258 7.32 21.91 6.57
CA GLN A 258 5.97 21.68 7.09
C GLN A 258 5.19 20.81 6.10
N VAL A 259 4.79 19.61 6.55
CA VAL A 259 3.96 18.68 5.78
C VAL A 259 2.67 18.38 6.52
N PRO A 260 1.56 18.14 5.80
CA PRO A 260 0.28 17.80 6.41
C PRO A 260 0.39 16.54 7.28
N LEU A 261 -0.19 16.57 8.47
CA LEU A 261 -0.32 15.41 9.36
C LEU A 261 -1.76 14.91 9.40
N LEU A 262 -2.70 15.78 9.72
CA LEU A 262 -4.12 15.49 9.69
C LEU A 262 -4.79 16.35 8.64
N GLU A 263 -5.57 15.72 7.79
CA GLU A 263 -6.32 16.32 6.71
C GLU A 263 -7.78 15.88 6.81
N LYS A 264 -8.68 16.73 6.38
CA LYS A 264 -10.12 16.45 6.30
C LYS A 264 -10.59 16.64 4.86
N ALA A 265 -11.34 15.69 4.35
CA ALA A 265 -11.99 15.80 3.06
C ALA A 265 -13.05 16.92 3.07
N ILE A 266 -13.00 17.78 2.08
CA ILE A 266 -13.94 18.90 1.90
C ILE A 266 -14.49 18.90 0.48
N SER A 267 -15.54 19.69 0.22
CA SER A 267 -16.06 19.84 -1.14
C SER A 267 -15.14 20.74 -1.99
N PRO A 268 -15.19 20.60 -3.35
CA PRO A 268 -14.45 21.49 -4.24
C PRO A 268 -14.68 22.99 -3.97
N TRP A 269 -15.91 23.37 -3.70
CA TRP A 269 -16.29 24.76 -3.39
C TRP A 269 -15.71 25.26 -2.07
N GLN A 270 -15.71 24.41 -1.04
CA GLN A 270 -15.07 24.73 0.24
C GLN A 270 -13.55 24.86 0.08
N TYR A 271 -12.94 24.03 -0.79
CA TYR A 271 -11.52 24.11 -1.09
C TYR A 271 -11.16 25.47 -1.70
N GLU A 272 -11.93 25.95 -2.70
CA GLU A 272 -11.73 27.28 -3.29
C GLU A 272 -11.91 28.41 -2.27
N ALA A 273 -12.93 28.31 -1.42
CA ALA A 273 -13.21 29.31 -0.40
C ALA A 273 -12.11 29.40 0.68
N LEU A 274 -11.53 28.27 1.08
CA LEU A 274 -10.52 28.21 2.13
C LEU A 274 -9.11 28.50 1.63
N THR A 275 -8.75 28.01 0.45
CA THR A 275 -7.37 28.11 -0.07
C THR A 275 -7.18 29.29 -1.03
N GLY A 276 -8.24 29.84 -1.59
CA GLY A 276 -8.20 30.83 -2.70
C GLY A 276 -7.69 30.23 -4.02
N ALA A 277 -7.39 28.95 -4.07
CA ALA A 277 -6.94 28.25 -5.26
C ALA A 277 -8.11 27.60 -6.00
N SER A 278 -8.04 27.52 -7.33
CA SER A 278 -9.08 26.86 -8.12
C SER A 278 -9.16 25.36 -7.77
N ALA A 279 -10.37 24.83 -7.59
CA ALA A 279 -10.62 23.42 -7.36
C ALA A 279 -10.29 22.52 -8.56
N GLN A 280 -10.07 23.08 -9.74
CA GLN A 280 -9.70 22.35 -10.97
C GLN A 280 -10.60 21.14 -11.27
N VAL A 281 -11.91 21.23 -11.00
CA VAL A 281 -12.85 20.11 -11.12
C VAL A 281 -12.80 19.40 -12.48
N PRO A 282 -12.74 20.10 -13.64
CA PRO A 282 -12.65 19.43 -14.94
C PRO A 282 -11.35 18.61 -15.06
N MET A 283 -10.21 19.10 -14.58
CA MET A 283 -8.93 18.42 -14.58
C MET A 283 -8.98 17.20 -13.63
N ALA A 284 -9.58 17.37 -12.45
CA ALA A 284 -9.77 16.30 -11.50
C ALA A 284 -10.58 15.12 -12.10
N ILE A 285 -11.68 15.43 -12.78
CA ILE A 285 -12.49 14.42 -13.48
C ILE A 285 -11.68 13.74 -14.58
N ALA A 286 -10.95 14.50 -15.39
CA ALA A 286 -10.10 13.94 -16.46
C ALA A 286 -9.04 13.00 -15.90
N CYS A 287 -8.35 13.39 -14.83
CA CYS A 287 -7.34 12.54 -14.17
C CYS A 287 -7.96 11.29 -13.52
N ALA A 288 -9.13 11.41 -12.90
CA ALA A 288 -9.84 10.24 -12.37
C ALA A 288 -10.24 9.26 -13.49
N LEU A 289 -10.74 9.77 -14.61
CA LEU A 289 -11.06 8.96 -15.79
C LEU A 289 -9.80 8.31 -16.39
N LEU A 290 -8.66 8.97 -16.36
CA LEU A 290 -7.37 8.37 -16.76
C LEU A 290 -7.00 7.21 -15.83
N GLY A 291 -7.14 7.36 -14.52
CA GLY A 291 -6.92 6.29 -13.55
C GLY A 291 -7.84 5.09 -13.78
N ILE A 292 -9.13 5.34 -14.02
CA ILE A 292 -10.12 4.32 -14.39
C ILE A 292 -9.73 3.62 -15.69
N GLY A 293 -9.38 4.39 -16.72
CA GLY A 293 -9.02 3.87 -18.03
C GLY A 293 -7.76 3.01 -18.02
N LEU A 294 -6.78 3.37 -17.19
CA LEU A 294 -5.55 2.60 -17.04
C LEU A 294 -5.83 1.20 -16.46
N VAL A 295 -6.60 1.09 -15.38
CA VAL A 295 -6.95 -0.22 -14.80
C VAL A 295 -7.75 -1.04 -15.80
N TRP A 296 -8.78 -0.45 -16.39
CA TRP A 296 -9.62 -1.15 -17.37
C TRP A 296 -8.82 -1.62 -18.61
N GLY A 297 -7.86 -0.81 -19.07
CA GLY A 297 -6.94 -1.18 -20.14
C GLY A 297 -6.06 -2.37 -19.75
N LEU A 298 -5.46 -2.34 -18.56
CA LEU A 298 -4.61 -3.43 -18.05
C LEU A 298 -5.39 -4.75 -17.94
N GLU A 299 -6.63 -4.71 -17.45
CA GLU A 299 -7.50 -5.89 -17.36
C GLU A 299 -7.84 -6.49 -18.74
N ARG A 300 -8.18 -5.66 -19.72
CA ARG A 300 -8.46 -6.13 -21.07
C ARG A 300 -7.26 -6.74 -21.75
N PHE A 301 -6.06 -6.19 -21.52
CA PHE A 301 -4.81 -6.77 -22.02
C PHE A 301 -4.49 -8.10 -21.32
N ALA A 302 -4.74 -8.23 -20.04
CA ALA A 302 -4.54 -9.48 -19.30
C ALA A 302 -5.49 -10.58 -19.80
N ALA A 303 -6.78 -10.27 -19.97
CA ALA A 303 -7.81 -11.23 -20.43
C ALA A 303 -7.62 -11.70 -21.89
N ARG A 304 -6.83 -11.01 -22.72
CA ARG A 304 -6.55 -11.42 -24.12
C ARG A 304 -5.35 -12.36 -24.23
N THR A 305 -4.65 -12.61 -23.14
CA THR A 305 -3.40 -13.40 -23.12
C THR A 305 -3.51 -14.71 -22.34
N GLU A 306 -4.70 -14.99 -21.78
CA GLU A 306 -5.15 -16.31 -21.32
C GLU A 306 -6.01 -16.99 -22.39
#